data_2044d0f7031d038eb1da8bbcc5d5a931
#
_entry.id   2044d0f7031d038eb1da8bbcc5d5a931
#
_cell.length_a   1.000
_cell.length_b   1.000
_cell.length_c   1.000
_cell.angle_alpha   90.00
_cell.angle_beta   90.00
_cell.angle_gamma   90.00
#
_symmetry.space_group_name_H-M   'P 1'
#
loop_
_entity.id
_entity.type
_entity.pdbx_description
1 polymer ?
#
loop_
_entity_poly.entity_id
_entity_poly.type
_entity_poly.pdbx_seq_one_letter_code
_entity_poly.pdbx_strand_id
1 'polypeptide(L)'
;KLAHEIKNPLTPIQLSIDRIKTKYSNILDDKNKSNFEENLKIINNQINQIGNLVNEFSDFARMPKPIFKENNLIQIINDNIKLLSDIDKRIKIVLQNSADEILFKSDKEQLSRVFLNLIKNSIESIQQKAEKTGDFDKKISVEITLNNDHILIDIIDNGIGFENFKENIKEILHPYFTTKKNGT
;
A
#
# COMPACT_ATOMS: atom_id res chain seq x y z
N LYS A 1 1.11 -22.96 -4.03
CA LYS A 1 0.68 -24.08 -3.16
C LYS A 1 0.75 -23.68 -1.68
N LEU A 2 1.92 -23.27 -1.18
CA LEU A 2 2.13 -22.89 0.23
C LEU A 2 1.17 -21.78 0.72
N ALA A 3 0.95 -20.73 -0.08
CA ALA A 3 0.05 -19.64 0.29
C ALA A 3 -1.41 -20.09 0.45
N HIS A 4 -1.88 -21.01 -0.37
CA HIS A 4 -3.20 -21.62 -0.20
C HIS A 4 -3.30 -22.48 1.06
N GLU A 5 -2.23 -23.20 1.38
CA GLU A 5 -2.16 -24.04 2.58
C GLU A 5 -2.15 -23.20 3.87
N ILE A 6 -1.55 -21.99 3.84
CA ILE A 6 -1.61 -21.05 4.98
C ILE A 6 -2.96 -20.33 5.06
N LYS A 7 -3.59 -19.99 3.94
CA LYS A 7 -4.92 -19.36 3.94
C LYS A 7 -6.04 -20.27 4.42
N ASN A 8 -5.94 -21.55 4.11
CA ASN A 8 -6.99 -22.52 4.45
C ASN A 8 -7.36 -22.50 5.95
N PRO A 9 -6.43 -22.45 6.93
CA PRO A 9 -6.79 -22.35 8.33
C PRO A 9 -7.28 -20.97 8.77
N LEU A 10 -7.01 -19.88 8.04
CA LEU A 10 -7.41 -18.52 8.44
C LEU A 10 -8.93 -18.32 8.33
N THR A 11 -9.56 -18.85 7.28
CA THR A 11 -11.01 -18.75 7.08
C THR A 11 -11.82 -19.41 8.21
N PRO A 12 -11.54 -20.64 8.63
CA PRO A 12 -12.21 -21.23 9.81
C PRO A 12 -12.01 -20.46 11.10
N ILE A 13 -10.83 -19.85 11.30
CA ILE A 13 -10.54 -19.02 12.48
C ILE A 13 -11.42 -17.77 12.45
N GLN A 14 -11.51 -17.05 11.31
CA GLN A 14 -12.40 -15.90 11.15
C GLN A 14 -13.87 -16.26 11.46
N LEU A 15 -14.37 -17.34 10.86
CA LEU A 15 -15.73 -17.83 11.12
C LEU A 15 -15.98 -18.17 12.58
N SER A 16 -14.96 -18.71 13.28
CA SER A 16 -15.06 -19.02 14.70
C SER A 16 -15.15 -17.76 15.54
N ILE A 17 -14.38 -16.72 15.20
CA ILE A 17 -14.42 -15.40 15.86
C ILE A 17 -15.80 -14.77 15.67
N ASP A 18 -16.36 -14.80 14.46
CA ASP A 18 -17.69 -14.25 14.18
C ASP A 18 -18.79 -14.98 14.96
N ARG A 19 -18.68 -16.31 15.08
CA ARG A 19 -19.60 -17.11 15.90
C ARG A 19 -19.48 -16.77 17.39
N ILE A 20 -18.26 -16.62 17.89
CA ILE A 20 -18.00 -16.22 19.28
C ILE A 20 -18.60 -14.84 19.53
N LYS A 21 -18.36 -13.88 18.62
CA LYS A 21 -18.94 -12.54 18.71
C LYS A 21 -20.47 -12.61 18.79
N THR A 22 -21.09 -13.27 17.81
CA THR A 22 -22.56 -13.38 17.74
C THR A 22 -23.17 -14.04 19.00
N LYS A 23 -22.49 -15.10 19.53
CA LYS A 23 -23.00 -15.87 20.64
C LYS A 23 -22.88 -15.13 21.98
N TYR A 24 -21.79 -14.39 22.19
CA TYR A 24 -21.44 -13.87 23.51
C TYR A 24 -21.65 -12.36 23.66
N SER A 25 -21.67 -11.55 22.59
CA SER A 25 -21.87 -10.09 22.69
C SER A 25 -23.18 -9.67 23.37
N ASN A 26 -24.22 -10.52 23.31
CA ASN A 26 -25.51 -10.23 23.92
C ASN A 26 -25.67 -10.73 25.36
N ILE A 27 -24.66 -11.47 25.88
CA ILE A 27 -24.70 -12.08 27.21
C ILE A 27 -23.84 -11.26 28.19
N LEU A 28 -22.89 -10.48 27.66
CA LEU A 28 -21.95 -9.70 28.43
C LEU A 28 -22.58 -8.34 28.84
N ASP A 29 -22.22 -7.88 30.03
CA ASP A 29 -22.49 -6.53 30.48
C ASP A 29 -21.72 -5.49 29.65
N ASP A 30 -22.15 -4.23 29.65
CA ASP A 30 -21.60 -3.20 28.74
C ASP A 30 -20.10 -3.02 28.88
N LYS A 31 -19.53 -3.12 30.07
CA LYS A 31 -18.09 -2.97 30.32
C LYS A 31 -17.29 -4.13 29.74
N ASN A 32 -17.74 -5.37 29.99
CA ASN A 32 -17.09 -6.56 29.51
C ASN A 32 -17.28 -6.75 28.00
N LYS A 33 -18.45 -6.33 27.48
CA LYS A 33 -18.75 -6.34 26.05
C LYS A 33 -17.80 -5.47 25.24
N SER A 34 -17.52 -4.24 25.68
CA SER A 34 -16.57 -3.34 24.99
C SER A 34 -15.19 -3.96 24.86
N ASN A 35 -14.63 -4.46 25.97
CA ASN A 35 -13.33 -5.11 25.97
C ASN A 35 -13.30 -6.39 25.12
N PHE A 36 -14.38 -7.14 25.14
CA PHE A 36 -14.53 -8.37 24.35
C PHE A 36 -14.55 -8.08 22.86
N GLU A 37 -15.34 -7.09 22.43
CA GLU A 37 -15.42 -6.69 21.01
C GLU A 37 -14.10 -6.09 20.52
N GLU A 38 -13.40 -5.31 21.35
CA GLU A 38 -12.09 -4.78 21.04
C GLU A 38 -11.06 -5.91 20.84
N ASN A 39 -11.01 -6.90 21.74
CA ASN A 39 -10.13 -8.05 21.59
C ASN A 39 -10.42 -8.86 20.32
N LEU A 40 -11.69 -9.11 19.99
CA LEU A 40 -12.06 -9.79 18.76
C LEU A 40 -11.67 -8.99 17.52
N LYS A 41 -11.80 -7.67 17.57
CA LYS A 41 -11.33 -6.76 16.48
C LYS A 41 -9.82 -6.84 16.30
N ILE A 42 -9.06 -6.87 17.39
CA ILE A 42 -7.60 -7.04 17.33
C ILE A 42 -7.24 -8.37 16.67
N ILE A 43 -7.88 -9.47 17.07
CA ILE A 43 -7.61 -10.80 16.51
C ILE A 43 -7.96 -10.83 15.01
N ASN A 44 -9.11 -10.29 14.61
CA ASN A 44 -9.50 -10.21 13.20
C ASN A 44 -8.50 -9.38 12.38
N ASN A 45 -8.01 -8.28 12.92
CA ASN A 45 -6.98 -7.47 12.25
C ASN A 45 -5.69 -8.27 12.05
N GLN A 46 -5.25 -9.06 13.04
CA GLN A 46 -4.06 -9.91 12.92
C GLN A 46 -4.23 -11.01 11.87
N ILE A 47 -5.41 -11.64 11.80
CA ILE A 47 -5.71 -12.64 10.77
C ILE A 47 -5.66 -12.03 9.38
N ASN A 48 -6.23 -10.85 9.19
CA ASN A 48 -6.19 -10.13 7.93
C ASN A 48 -4.75 -9.75 7.55
N GLN A 49 -3.93 -9.31 8.51
CA GLN A 49 -2.51 -9.03 8.28
C GLN A 49 -1.76 -10.28 7.81
N ILE A 50 -1.94 -11.42 8.48
CA ILE A 50 -1.33 -12.69 8.04
C ILE A 50 -1.80 -13.06 6.63
N GLY A 51 -3.09 -12.91 6.33
CA GLY A 51 -3.65 -13.16 5.01
C GLY A 51 -3.00 -12.30 3.91
N ASN A 52 -2.79 -11.02 4.19
CA ASN A 52 -2.13 -10.09 3.29
C ASN A 52 -0.66 -10.45 3.07
N LEU A 53 0.10 -10.71 4.14
CA LEU A 53 1.50 -11.16 4.06
C LEU A 53 1.65 -12.42 3.21
N VAL A 54 0.74 -13.38 3.37
CA VAL A 54 0.74 -14.62 2.58
C VAL A 54 0.44 -14.34 1.11
N ASN A 55 -0.45 -13.38 0.80
CA ASN A 55 -0.72 -12.94 -0.57
C ASN A 55 0.51 -12.32 -1.20
N GLU A 56 1.13 -11.36 -0.52
CA GLU A 56 2.33 -10.66 -1.00
C GLU A 56 3.48 -11.64 -1.24
N PHE A 57 3.70 -12.57 -0.30
CA PHE A 57 4.71 -13.60 -0.47
C PHE A 57 4.40 -14.51 -1.67
N SER A 58 3.12 -14.88 -1.86
CA SER A 58 2.69 -15.69 -3.00
C SER A 58 2.90 -14.97 -4.32
N ASP A 59 2.58 -13.69 -4.38
CA ASP A 59 2.75 -12.84 -5.55
C ASP A 59 4.23 -12.65 -5.88
N PHE A 60 5.07 -12.46 -4.85
CA PHE A 60 6.52 -12.42 -5.01
C PHE A 60 7.07 -13.74 -5.53
N ALA A 61 6.69 -14.87 -4.92
CA ALA A 61 7.16 -16.20 -5.32
C ALA A 61 6.68 -16.64 -6.71
N ARG A 62 5.61 -16.03 -7.23
CA ARG A 62 5.03 -16.29 -8.55
C ARG A 62 5.38 -15.22 -9.59
N MET A 63 6.26 -14.26 -9.24
CA MET A 63 6.63 -13.25 -10.23
C MET A 63 7.12 -13.93 -11.51
N PRO A 64 6.46 -13.71 -12.64
CA PRO A 64 6.93 -14.23 -13.92
C PRO A 64 8.29 -13.62 -14.24
N LYS A 65 9.07 -14.32 -15.03
CA LYS A 65 10.32 -13.76 -15.56
C LYS A 65 9.99 -12.45 -16.28
N PRO A 66 10.73 -11.37 -16.06
CA PRO A 66 10.46 -10.08 -16.67
C PRO A 66 10.52 -10.18 -18.19
N ILE A 67 9.53 -9.58 -18.85
CA ILE A 67 9.47 -9.48 -20.31
C ILE A 67 9.85 -8.06 -20.71
N PHE A 68 11.12 -7.88 -21.06
CA PHE A 68 11.62 -6.57 -21.48
C PHE A 68 11.18 -6.24 -22.89
N LYS A 69 10.44 -5.14 -23.05
CA LYS A 69 10.05 -4.52 -24.31
C LYS A 69 10.37 -3.03 -24.27
N GLU A 70 10.47 -2.41 -25.43
CA GLU A 70 10.54 -0.96 -25.51
C GLU A 70 9.18 -0.38 -25.10
N ASN A 71 9.19 0.48 -24.09
CA ASN A 71 8.00 1.11 -23.54
C ASN A 71 8.25 2.60 -23.31
N ASN A 72 7.19 3.40 -23.39
CA ASN A 72 7.24 4.81 -23.05
C ASN A 72 6.95 4.97 -21.53
N LEU A 73 7.96 5.46 -20.79
CA LEU A 73 7.88 5.69 -19.35
C LEU A 73 6.77 6.66 -18.99
N ILE A 74 6.63 7.75 -19.73
CA ILE A 74 5.63 8.80 -19.46
C ILE A 74 4.23 8.24 -19.57
N GLN A 75 3.99 7.40 -20.57
CA GLN A 75 2.70 6.73 -20.73
C GLN A 75 2.40 5.78 -19.58
N ILE A 76 3.39 4.97 -19.14
CA ILE A 76 3.22 4.07 -18.00
C ILE A 76 2.84 4.86 -16.75
N ILE A 77 3.53 5.95 -16.44
CA ILE A 77 3.26 6.77 -15.26
C ILE A 77 1.86 7.41 -15.36
N ASN A 78 1.50 7.98 -16.49
CA ASN A 78 0.19 8.59 -16.70
C ASN A 78 -0.95 7.59 -16.55
N ASP A 79 -0.81 6.37 -17.10
CA ASP A 79 -1.79 5.29 -16.94
C ASP A 79 -2.02 4.97 -15.45
N ASN A 80 -0.94 4.91 -14.66
CA ASN A 80 -1.02 4.64 -13.22
C ASN A 80 -1.61 5.83 -12.43
N ILE A 81 -1.24 7.07 -12.76
CA ILE A 81 -1.82 8.27 -12.14
C ILE A 81 -3.33 8.30 -12.40
N LYS A 82 -3.76 8.06 -13.63
CA LYS A 82 -5.18 8.03 -14.00
C LYS A 82 -5.96 6.98 -13.21
N LEU A 83 -5.39 5.79 -13.04
CA LEU A 83 -6.00 4.71 -12.27
C LEU A 83 -6.16 5.08 -10.78
N LEU A 84 -5.18 5.78 -10.20
CA LEU A 84 -5.16 6.10 -8.77
C LEU A 84 -5.85 7.41 -8.42
N SER A 85 -6.03 8.34 -9.37
CA SER A 85 -6.69 9.63 -9.13
C SER A 85 -8.16 9.50 -8.73
N ASP A 86 -8.81 8.38 -9.01
CA ASP A 86 -10.18 8.09 -8.57
C ASP A 86 -10.29 7.62 -7.11
N ILE A 87 -9.19 7.24 -6.46
CA ILE A 87 -9.20 6.78 -5.06
C ILE A 87 -9.57 7.92 -4.11
N ASP A 88 -8.99 9.11 -4.30
CA ASP A 88 -9.36 10.32 -3.56
C ASP A 88 -9.20 11.54 -4.47
N LYS A 89 -10.31 12.03 -5.02
CA LYS A 89 -10.33 13.16 -5.97
C LYS A 89 -9.87 14.50 -5.38
N ARG A 90 -9.70 14.57 -4.04
CA ARG A 90 -9.18 15.76 -3.36
C ARG A 90 -7.65 15.82 -3.42
N ILE A 91 -6.98 14.74 -3.83
CA ILE A 91 -5.51 14.69 -3.94
C ILE A 91 -5.13 15.02 -5.37
N LYS A 92 -4.37 16.10 -5.55
CA LYS A 92 -3.86 16.51 -6.85
C LYS A 92 -2.56 15.75 -7.16
N ILE A 93 -2.58 14.90 -8.18
CA ILE A 93 -1.39 14.18 -8.65
C ILE A 93 -0.90 14.86 -9.94
N VAL A 94 0.35 15.32 -9.96
CA VAL A 94 0.93 16.06 -11.07
C VAL A 94 2.19 15.35 -11.55
N LEU A 95 2.27 15.09 -12.86
CA LEU A 95 3.49 14.65 -13.52
C LEU A 95 4.25 15.87 -14.06
N GLN A 96 5.51 16.01 -13.68
CA GLN A 96 6.45 17.02 -14.17
C GLN A 96 7.56 16.32 -14.94
N ASN A 97 7.67 16.60 -16.19
CA ASN A 97 8.67 16.02 -17.09
C ASN A 97 9.14 17.04 -18.11
N SER A 98 10.38 16.92 -18.55
CA SER A 98 11.01 17.78 -19.55
C SER A 98 10.95 17.24 -20.98
N ALA A 99 10.46 16.01 -21.17
CA ALA A 99 10.40 15.32 -22.45
C ALA A 99 8.99 14.79 -22.70
N ASP A 100 8.53 14.83 -23.93
CA ASP A 100 7.20 14.30 -24.31
C ASP A 100 7.17 12.77 -24.31
N GLU A 101 8.30 12.14 -24.54
CA GLU A 101 8.45 10.69 -24.63
C GLU A 101 9.81 10.25 -24.09
N ILE A 102 9.82 9.14 -23.34
CA ILE A 102 11.03 8.49 -22.85
C ILE A 102 10.91 7.00 -23.12
N LEU A 103 11.57 6.54 -24.20
CA LEU A 103 11.59 5.13 -24.58
C LEU A 103 12.73 4.39 -23.89
N PHE A 104 12.44 3.23 -23.28
CA PHE A 104 13.46 2.38 -22.70
C PHE A 104 12.96 0.92 -22.58
N LYS A 105 13.91 -0.01 -22.49
CA LYS A 105 13.60 -1.43 -22.31
C LYS A 105 13.20 -1.72 -20.88
N SER A 106 11.94 -2.07 -20.67
CA SER A 106 11.37 -2.38 -19.36
C SER A 106 10.30 -3.46 -19.46
N ASP A 107 9.97 -4.05 -18.30
CA ASP A 107 8.73 -4.80 -18.13
C ASP A 107 7.64 -3.84 -17.65
N LYS A 108 6.67 -3.54 -18.53
CA LYS A 108 5.59 -2.59 -18.26
C LYS A 108 4.79 -2.97 -17.01
N GLU A 109 4.49 -4.26 -16.82
CA GLU A 109 3.64 -4.72 -15.71
C GLU A 109 4.35 -4.58 -14.37
N GLN A 110 5.62 -5.00 -14.32
CA GLN A 110 6.42 -4.87 -13.10
C GLN A 110 6.67 -3.40 -12.74
N LEU A 111 6.97 -2.57 -13.73
CA LEU A 111 7.16 -1.15 -13.53
C LEU A 111 5.87 -0.44 -13.07
N SER A 112 4.73 -0.77 -13.69
CA SER A 112 3.42 -0.26 -13.23
C SER A 112 3.14 -0.65 -11.79
N ARG A 113 3.46 -1.88 -11.38
CA ARG A 113 3.31 -2.32 -9.99
C ARG A 113 4.14 -1.47 -9.02
N VAL A 114 5.36 -1.10 -9.40
CA VAL A 114 6.20 -0.18 -8.59
C VAL A 114 5.52 1.17 -8.43
N PHE A 115 5.08 1.79 -9.52
CA PHE A 115 4.42 3.10 -9.47
C PHE A 115 3.11 3.05 -8.67
N LEU A 116 2.28 2.03 -8.89
CA LEU A 116 1.05 1.84 -8.13
C LEU A 116 1.32 1.78 -6.63
N ASN A 117 2.33 1.03 -6.20
CA ASN A 117 2.67 0.90 -4.79
C ASN A 117 3.18 2.22 -4.20
N LEU A 118 4.08 2.92 -4.90
CA LEU A 118 4.65 4.18 -4.41
C LEU A 118 3.59 5.29 -4.33
N ILE A 119 2.79 5.48 -5.39
CA ILE A 119 1.75 6.51 -5.41
C ILE A 119 0.65 6.17 -4.37
N LYS A 120 0.27 4.90 -4.22
CA LYS A 120 -0.68 4.47 -3.20
C LYS A 120 -0.16 4.78 -1.78
N ASN A 121 1.13 4.53 -1.51
CA ASN A 121 1.74 4.89 -0.24
C ASN A 121 1.69 6.40 0.01
N SER A 122 1.94 7.22 -1.00
CA SER A 122 1.81 8.68 -0.93
C SER A 122 0.38 9.13 -0.63
N ILE A 123 -0.62 8.53 -1.28
CA ILE A 123 -2.05 8.80 -1.01
C ILE A 123 -2.38 8.48 0.46
N GLU A 124 -1.97 7.32 0.96
CA GLU A 124 -2.22 6.89 2.34
C GLU A 124 -1.50 7.79 3.35
N SER A 125 -0.27 8.23 3.06
CA SER A 125 0.48 9.20 3.87
C SER A 125 -0.27 10.54 4.00
N ILE A 126 -0.84 11.03 2.91
CA ILE A 126 -1.66 12.25 2.88
C ILE A 126 -2.96 12.06 3.66
N GLN A 127 -3.63 10.93 3.51
CA GLN A 127 -4.88 10.63 4.23
C GLN A 127 -4.64 10.58 5.74
N GLN A 128 -3.57 9.91 6.18
CA GLN A 128 -3.19 9.86 7.60
C GLN A 128 -2.89 11.25 8.17
N LYS A 129 -2.26 12.14 7.39
CA LYS A 129 -2.03 13.52 7.81
C LYS A 129 -3.35 14.27 7.94
N ALA A 130 -4.25 14.13 6.97
CA ALA A 130 -5.56 14.78 6.99
C ALA A 130 -6.40 14.36 8.20
N GLU A 131 -6.34 13.10 8.62
CA GLU A 131 -6.99 12.61 9.85
C GLU A 131 -6.46 13.28 11.11
N LYS A 132 -5.17 13.65 11.15
CA LYS A 132 -4.52 14.25 12.33
C LYS A 132 -4.61 15.78 12.36
N THR A 133 -4.45 16.43 11.21
CA THR A 133 -4.29 17.89 11.12
C THR A 133 -5.48 18.62 10.51
N GLY A 134 -6.50 17.88 10.02
CA GLY A 134 -7.59 18.44 9.25
C GLY A 134 -7.26 18.60 7.77
N ASP A 135 -8.09 19.39 7.06
CA ASP A 135 -7.95 19.55 5.62
C ASP A 135 -6.80 20.51 5.24
N PHE A 136 -6.09 20.19 4.17
CA PHE A 136 -4.98 20.97 3.61
C PHE A 136 -4.89 20.72 2.09
N ASP A 137 -4.06 21.48 1.39
CA ASP A 137 -3.81 21.28 -0.04
C ASP A 137 -3.02 19.96 -0.25
N LYS A 138 -3.72 18.93 -0.72
CA LYS A 138 -3.24 17.56 -0.87
C LYS A 138 -2.58 17.38 -2.23
N LYS A 139 -1.27 17.14 -2.25
CA LYS A 139 -0.50 17.09 -3.49
C LYS A 139 0.50 15.95 -3.50
N ILE A 140 0.57 15.28 -4.67
CA ILE A 140 1.65 14.36 -5.04
C ILE A 140 2.26 14.89 -6.34
N SER A 141 3.58 15.09 -6.38
CA SER A 141 4.29 15.34 -7.63
C SER A 141 5.16 14.15 -8.01
N VAL A 142 5.12 13.79 -9.28
CA VAL A 142 6.01 12.82 -9.90
C VAL A 142 6.91 13.60 -10.84
N GLU A 143 8.21 13.64 -10.55
CA GLU A 143 9.18 14.43 -11.28
C GLU A 143 10.16 13.49 -12.01
N ILE A 144 10.38 13.75 -13.31
CA ILE A 144 11.29 12.94 -14.11
C ILE A 144 12.45 13.81 -14.56
N THR A 145 13.66 13.40 -14.15
CA THR A 145 14.92 14.05 -14.57
C THR A 145 15.75 13.08 -15.39
N LEU A 146 16.14 13.51 -16.58
CA LEU A 146 17.02 12.76 -17.47
C LEU A 146 18.47 13.21 -17.25
N ASN A 147 19.31 12.29 -16.82
CA ASN A 147 20.76 12.41 -16.82
C ASN A 147 21.35 11.51 -17.92
N ASN A 148 22.60 11.73 -18.32
CA ASN A 148 23.23 11.00 -19.44
C ASN A 148 23.11 9.47 -19.33
N ASP A 149 23.17 8.91 -18.12
CA ASP A 149 23.18 7.47 -17.90
C ASP A 149 21.96 6.97 -17.11
N HIS A 150 21.14 7.86 -16.56
CA HIS A 150 20.09 7.48 -15.61
C HIS A 150 18.80 8.29 -15.84
N ILE A 151 17.69 7.64 -15.62
CA ILE A 151 16.38 8.27 -15.49
C ILE A 151 16.08 8.31 -13.99
N LEU A 152 16.05 9.51 -13.42
CA LEU A 152 15.66 9.71 -12.02
C LEU A 152 14.16 10.03 -11.97
N ILE A 153 13.45 9.34 -11.08
CA ILE A 153 12.02 9.54 -10.88
C ILE A 153 11.79 9.79 -9.39
N ASP A 154 11.38 11.01 -9.09
CA ASP A 154 11.04 11.43 -7.73
C ASP A 154 9.53 11.42 -7.55
N ILE A 155 9.04 10.74 -6.52
CA ILE A 155 7.64 10.78 -6.10
C ILE A 155 7.59 11.50 -4.75
N ILE A 156 7.02 12.70 -4.76
CA ILE A 156 7.02 13.62 -3.63
C ILE A 156 5.59 13.83 -3.16
N ASP A 157 5.31 13.51 -1.92
CA ASP A 157 4.02 13.78 -1.28
C ASP A 157 4.17 14.79 -0.11
N ASN A 158 3.08 15.47 0.20
CA ASN A 158 3.01 16.38 1.34
C ASN A 158 2.23 15.77 2.53
N GLY A 159 2.27 14.44 2.64
CA GLY A 159 1.65 13.68 3.70
C GLY A 159 2.33 13.80 5.06
N ILE A 160 2.18 12.78 5.90
CA ILE A 160 2.69 12.78 7.28
C ILE A 160 4.22 12.62 7.35
N GLY A 161 4.83 12.06 6.28
CA GLY A 161 6.27 11.80 6.22
C GLY A 161 6.75 10.71 7.19
N PHE A 162 8.06 10.67 7.41
CA PHE A 162 8.75 9.67 8.23
C PHE A 162 9.34 10.26 9.51
N GLU A 163 8.65 11.21 10.17
CA GLU A 163 9.19 11.91 11.33
C GLU A 163 9.66 10.98 12.46
N ASN A 164 8.95 9.86 12.68
CA ASN A 164 9.29 8.88 13.71
C ASN A 164 10.46 7.96 13.32
N PHE A 165 11.01 8.07 12.10
CA PHE A 165 12.04 7.19 11.55
C PHE A 165 13.29 7.93 11.09
N LYS A 166 13.45 9.21 11.48
CA LYS A 166 14.61 10.04 11.06
C LYS A 166 15.96 9.40 11.38
N GLU A 167 16.03 8.62 12.45
CA GLU A 167 17.26 7.95 12.87
C GLU A 167 17.51 6.60 12.17
N ASN A 168 16.47 5.96 11.60
CA ASN A 168 16.57 4.59 11.04
C ASN A 168 15.80 4.41 9.73
N ILE A 169 16.02 5.32 8.76
CA ILE A 169 15.41 5.20 7.41
C ILE A 169 15.69 3.83 6.76
N LYS A 170 16.82 3.20 7.08
CA LYS A 170 17.16 1.86 6.56
C LYS A 170 16.18 0.77 6.99
N GLU A 171 15.54 0.91 8.13
CA GLU A 171 14.54 -0.05 8.60
C GLU A 171 13.28 -0.07 7.72
N ILE A 172 12.94 1.09 7.14
CA ILE A 172 11.79 1.22 6.23
C ILE A 172 11.99 0.41 4.95
N LEU A 173 13.25 0.20 4.55
CA LEU A 173 13.61 -0.56 3.34
C LEU A 173 13.66 -2.07 3.58
N HIS A 174 13.52 -2.53 4.83
CA HIS A 174 13.46 -3.97 5.07
C HIS A 174 12.16 -4.56 4.51
N PRO A 175 12.25 -5.71 3.82
CA PRO A 175 11.05 -6.41 3.37
C PRO A 175 10.08 -6.63 4.54
N TYR A 176 8.79 -6.41 4.28
CA TYR A 176 7.71 -6.57 5.27
C TYR A 176 7.68 -5.55 6.40
N PHE A 177 8.50 -4.49 6.34
CA PHE A 177 8.38 -3.38 7.28
C PHE A 177 7.09 -2.61 7.00
N THR A 178 6.26 -2.46 8.02
CA THR A 178 5.05 -1.63 7.94
C THR A 178 4.77 -0.97 9.30
N THR A 179 4.38 0.29 9.25
CA THR A 179 3.90 1.04 10.41
C THR A 179 2.37 1.11 10.44
N LYS A 180 1.73 0.53 9.45
CA LYS A 180 0.28 0.57 9.28
C LYS A 180 -0.39 -0.39 10.25
N LYS A 181 -1.45 0.07 10.94
CA LYS A 181 -2.27 -0.78 11.83
C LYS A 181 -2.91 -1.98 11.11
N ASN A 182 -3.06 -1.91 9.78
CA ASN A 182 -3.67 -2.95 8.95
C ASN A 182 -2.70 -3.55 7.91
N GLY A 183 -1.39 -3.40 8.09
CA GLY A 183 -0.28 -3.94 7.28
C GLY A 183 -0.62 -4.15 5.80
N THR A 184 -0.37 -3.23 4.97
CA THR A 184 0.03 -3.20 3.54
C THR A 184 -0.03 -1.80 3.05
#